data_50cf308e1229bcf3de4045d402c97693
#
_entry.id   50cf308e1229bcf3de4045d402c97693
#
_cell.length_a   1.000
_cell.length_b   1.000
_cell.length_c   1.000
_cell.angle_alpha   90.00
_cell.angle_beta   90.00
_cell.angle_gamma   90.00
#
_symmetry.space_group_name_H-M   'P 1'
#
loop_
_entity.id
_entity.type
_entity.pdbx_description
1 polymer ?
#
loop_
_entity_poly.entity_id
_entity_poly.type
_entity_poly.pdbx_seq_one_letter_code
_entity_poly.pdbx_strand_id
1 'polypeptide(L)'
;AAFRRDGSLAAAFFRERLIRRGPGAVWKGRVHETVCPFGIIWKEDIWIEHRKMRVRDPERNLRILESMRKNGEEFGPREQYYYEMERAFARRCREAALEDRKLLTQPGNERFVNGRYLW
;
A
#
# COMPACT_ATOMS: atom_id res chain seq x y z
N ALA A 1 12.54 -1.43 6.15
CA ALA A 1 13.13 -0.52 5.17
C ALA A 1 12.58 -0.81 3.78
N ALA A 2 12.51 0.18 2.94
CA ALA A 2 12.21 0.08 1.52
C ALA A 2 13.37 0.70 0.74
N PHE A 3 13.73 0.05 -0.38
CA PHE A 3 14.83 0.49 -1.24
C PHE A 3 14.30 0.90 -2.62
N ARG A 4 14.99 1.82 -3.27
CA ARG A 4 14.76 2.19 -4.67
C ARG A 4 15.39 1.14 -5.59
N ARG A 5 15.10 1.24 -6.89
CA ARG A 5 15.66 0.33 -7.90
C ARG A 5 17.19 0.39 -8.00
N ASP A 6 17.79 1.53 -7.70
CA ASP A 6 19.24 1.75 -7.66
C ASP A 6 19.92 1.22 -6.39
N GLY A 7 19.16 0.59 -5.48
CA GLY A 7 19.65 0.07 -4.20
C GLY A 7 19.73 1.11 -3.09
N SER A 8 19.43 2.39 -3.36
CA SER A 8 19.42 3.42 -2.32
C SER A 8 18.22 3.29 -1.38
N LEU A 9 18.40 3.70 -0.12
CA LEU A 9 17.33 3.68 0.87
C LEU A 9 16.24 4.70 0.50
N ALA A 10 15.03 4.21 0.28
CA ALA A 10 13.87 5.05 -0.01
C ALA A 10 13.16 5.50 1.28
N ALA A 11 12.97 4.58 2.22
CA ALA A 11 12.34 4.85 3.51
C ALA A 11 12.74 3.80 4.54
N ALA A 12 12.92 4.25 5.79
CA ALA A 12 13.07 3.38 6.94
C ALA A 12 12.29 3.95 8.12
N PHE A 13 11.63 3.08 8.84
CA PHE A 13 10.90 3.46 10.06
C PHE A 13 10.79 2.24 10.97
N PHE A 14 10.72 2.49 12.26
CA PHE A 14 10.49 1.44 13.22
C PHE A 14 9.06 0.93 13.12
N ARG A 15 8.91 -0.38 13.18
CA ARG A 15 7.62 -1.06 13.21
C ARG A 15 7.67 -2.23 14.19
N GLU A 16 6.53 -2.53 14.75
CA GLU A 16 6.32 -3.71 15.57
C GLU A 16 6.55 -4.96 14.72
N ARG A 17 7.50 -5.81 15.15
CA ARG A 17 7.85 -7.05 14.43
C ARG A 17 7.71 -8.28 15.29
N LEU A 18 8.01 -8.16 16.57
CA LEU A 18 7.89 -9.21 17.55
C LEU A 18 6.98 -8.72 18.67
N ILE A 19 5.87 -9.38 18.87
CA ILE A 19 4.88 -9.03 19.86
C ILE A 19 4.60 -10.28 20.68
N ARG A 20 4.70 -10.17 22.01
CA ARG A 20 4.31 -11.26 22.90
C ARG A 20 2.82 -11.53 22.71
N ARG A 21 2.48 -12.79 22.44
CA ARG A 21 1.08 -13.22 22.37
C ARG A 21 0.40 -13.02 23.71
N GLY A 22 -0.74 -12.36 23.72
CA GLY A 22 -1.50 -12.07 24.92
C GLY A 22 -2.68 -11.14 24.65
N PRO A 23 -3.50 -10.85 25.64
CA PRO A 23 -4.72 -10.04 25.48
C PRO A 23 -4.44 -8.59 25.07
N GLY A 24 -3.23 -8.09 25.29
CA GLY A 24 -2.82 -6.75 24.84
C GLY A 24 -2.46 -6.66 23.34
N ALA A 25 -2.23 -7.81 22.67
CA ALA A 25 -1.86 -7.86 21.25
C ALA A 25 -3.09 -7.76 20.35
N VAL A 26 -3.71 -6.60 20.31
CA VAL A 26 -4.94 -6.34 19.55
C VAL A 26 -4.63 -5.59 18.27
N TRP A 27 -5.00 -6.18 17.12
CA TRP A 27 -4.92 -5.52 15.81
C TRP A 27 -6.06 -4.52 15.65
N LYS A 28 -5.73 -3.35 15.11
CA LYS A 28 -6.68 -2.28 14.80
C LYS A 28 -6.62 -1.89 13.33
N GLY A 29 -7.78 -1.56 12.78
CA GLY A 29 -7.97 -1.17 11.39
C GLY A 29 -8.21 -2.36 10.46
N ARG A 30 -8.99 -2.16 9.42
CA ARG A 30 -9.23 -3.15 8.35
C ARG A 30 -8.24 -3.00 7.19
N VAL A 31 -7.65 -1.82 7.07
CA VAL A 31 -6.55 -1.49 6.17
C VAL A 31 -5.45 -0.80 6.96
N HIS A 32 -4.21 -0.95 6.51
CA HIS A 32 -3.04 -0.42 7.21
C HIS A 32 -3.02 -0.81 8.69
N GLU A 33 -3.31 -2.07 8.95
CA GLU A 33 -3.47 -2.63 10.28
C GLU A 33 -2.26 -2.31 11.17
N THR A 34 -2.53 -2.07 12.44
CA THR A 34 -1.50 -1.79 13.44
C THR A 34 -1.86 -2.45 14.76
N VAL A 35 -0.86 -2.78 15.55
CA VAL A 35 -1.03 -3.17 16.93
C VAL A 35 -0.73 -1.97 17.80
N CYS A 36 -1.61 -1.66 18.75
CA CYS A 36 -1.30 -0.63 19.73
C CYS A 36 -0.14 -1.09 20.60
N PRO A 37 0.91 -0.29 20.73
CA PRO A 37 2.01 -0.60 21.64
C PRO A 37 1.50 -0.82 23.06
N PHE A 38 2.01 -1.84 23.73
CA PHE A 38 1.68 -2.16 25.13
C PHE A 38 2.90 -2.75 25.84
N GLY A 39 2.97 -2.59 27.16
CA GLY A 39 4.09 -3.08 27.94
C GLY A 39 5.41 -2.38 27.64
N ILE A 40 6.52 -3.10 27.81
CA ILE A 40 7.87 -2.59 27.55
C ILE A 40 8.17 -2.70 26.06
N ILE A 41 8.57 -1.59 25.45
CA ILE A 41 8.92 -1.52 24.02
C ILE A 41 10.44 -1.46 23.92
N TRP A 42 11.01 -2.45 23.22
CA TRP A 42 12.42 -2.49 22.86
C TRP A 42 12.58 -2.02 21.43
N LYS A 43 13.53 -1.17 21.17
CA LYS A 43 13.93 -0.76 19.83
C LYS A 43 15.27 -1.40 19.51
N GLU A 44 15.29 -2.19 18.44
CA GLU A 44 16.48 -2.89 17.98
C GLU A 44 16.81 -2.41 16.57
N ASP A 45 18.09 -2.30 16.28
CA ASP A 45 18.59 -1.90 14.96
C ASP A 45 18.69 -3.10 14.02
N ILE A 46 17.59 -3.82 13.89
CA ILE A 46 17.45 -4.97 13.00
C ILE A 46 16.76 -4.53 11.73
N TRP A 47 17.43 -4.65 10.62
CA TRP A 47 16.92 -4.29 9.30
C TRP A 47 16.10 -5.44 8.71
N ILE A 48 14.83 -5.16 8.38
CA ILE A 48 13.97 -6.07 7.63
C ILE A 48 13.72 -5.47 6.26
N GLU A 49 14.25 -6.10 5.23
CA GLU A 49 14.02 -5.70 3.86
C GLU A 49 12.67 -6.23 3.37
N HIS A 50 11.84 -5.34 2.85
CA HIS A 50 10.56 -5.71 2.24
C HIS A 50 10.76 -5.88 0.73
N ARG A 51 10.89 -7.12 0.26
CA ARG A 51 10.92 -7.47 -1.17
C ARG A 51 9.52 -7.83 -1.64
N LYS A 52 8.94 -6.98 -2.48
CA LYS A 52 7.65 -7.28 -3.10
C LYS A 52 7.82 -8.38 -4.15
N MET A 53 7.28 -9.55 -3.89
CA MET A 53 7.33 -10.71 -4.80
C MET A 53 6.12 -10.78 -5.74
N ARG A 54 5.07 -10.04 -5.49
CA ARG A 54 3.83 -10.06 -6.28
C ARG A 54 3.29 -8.65 -6.50
N VAL A 55 2.72 -8.43 -7.68
CA VAL A 55 1.92 -7.23 -7.94
C VAL A 55 0.69 -7.30 -7.04
N ARG A 56 0.49 -6.29 -6.21
CA ARG A 56 -0.73 -6.15 -5.42
C ARG A 56 -1.80 -5.48 -6.27
N ASP A 57 -3.04 -5.90 -6.09
CA ASP A 57 -4.19 -5.17 -6.55
C ASP A 57 -4.18 -3.75 -5.92
N PRO A 58 -4.01 -2.71 -6.74
CA PRO A 58 -3.87 -1.34 -6.22
C PRO A 58 -5.15 -0.81 -5.58
N GLU A 59 -6.30 -1.38 -5.89
CA GLU A 59 -7.60 -0.92 -5.40
C GLU A 59 -8.14 -1.77 -4.22
N ARG A 60 -7.40 -2.79 -3.77
CA ARG A 60 -7.86 -3.65 -2.67
C ARG A 60 -8.28 -2.87 -1.42
N ASN A 61 -7.42 -1.96 -0.97
CA ASN A 61 -7.68 -1.19 0.24
C ASN A 61 -8.86 -0.24 0.07
N LEU A 62 -8.96 0.40 -1.08
CA LEU A 62 -10.09 1.26 -1.41
C LEU A 62 -11.42 0.49 -1.35
N ARG A 63 -11.49 -0.70 -1.98
CA ARG A 63 -12.70 -1.54 -1.92
C ARG A 63 -13.09 -1.93 -0.50
N ILE A 64 -12.12 -2.23 0.37
CA ILE A 64 -12.40 -2.54 1.79
C ILE A 64 -13.04 -1.33 2.47
N LEU A 65 -12.48 -0.14 2.32
CA LEU A 65 -13.01 1.09 2.91
C LEU A 65 -14.38 1.47 2.35
N GLU A 66 -14.59 1.31 1.05
CA GLU A 66 -15.91 1.50 0.43
C GLU A 66 -16.96 0.53 0.95
N SER A 67 -16.58 -0.73 1.18
CA SER A 67 -17.46 -1.72 1.80
C SER A 67 -17.85 -1.33 3.23
N MET A 68 -16.91 -0.84 4.03
CA MET A 68 -17.19 -0.34 5.37
C MET A 68 -18.24 0.79 5.33
N ARG A 69 -18.07 1.78 4.44
CA ARG A 69 -19.06 2.87 4.27
C ARG A 69 -20.43 2.37 3.85
N LYS A 70 -20.50 1.44 2.90
CA LYS A 70 -21.77 0.83 2.47
C LYS A 70 -22.49 0.12 3.61
N ASN A 71 -21.73 -0.48 4.53
CA ASN A 71 -22.28 -1.16 5.70
C ASN A 71 -22.66 -0.21 6.84
N GLY A 72 -22.55 1.11 6.64
CA GLY A 72 -22.87 2.11 7.66
C GLY A 72 -21.85 2.24 8.78
N GLU A 73 -20.63 1.71 8.59
CA GLU A 73 -19.56 1.87 9.57
C GLU A 73 -19.07 3.32 9.58
N GLU A 74 -19.05 3.94 10.75
CA GLU A 74 -18.53 5.30 10.89
C GLU A 74 -17.01 5.33 10.76
N PHE A 75 -16.50 6.29 9.99
CA PHE A 75 -15.06 6.52 9.86
C PHE A 75 -14.57 7.47 10.96
N GLY A 76 -13.59 6.99 11.73
CA GLY A 76 -12.78 7.89 12.53
C GLY A 76 -11.79 8.68 11.65
N PRO A 77 -11.04 9.62 12.25
CA PRO A 77 -10.05 10.43 11.51
C PRO A 77 -9.02 9.59 10.75
N ARG A 78 -8.67 8.42 11.28
CA ARG A 78 -7.72 7.50 10.68
C ARG A 78 -8.27 6.85 9.41
N GLU A 79 -9.48 6.31 9.48
CA GLU A 79 -10.16 5.68 8.34
C GLU A 79 -10.43 6.70 7.24
N GLN A 80 -10.83 7.92 7.61
CA GLN A 80 -11.04 9.02 6.67
C GLN A 80 -9.76 9.38 5.92
N TYR A 81 -8.64 9.51 6.64
CA TYR A 81 -7.33 9.79 6.04
C TYR A 81 -6.92 8.73 5.02
N TYR A 82 -7.01 7.45 5.41
CA TYR A 82 -6.64 6.36 4.48
C TYR A 82 -7.60 6.26 3.30
N TYR A 83 -8.88 6.51 3.49
CA TYR A 83 -9.85 6.52 2.41
C TYR A 83 -9.52 7.57 1.35
N GLU A 84 -9.23 8.79 1.74
CA GLU A 84 -8.84 9.85 0.80
C GLU A 84 -7.50 9.54 0.10
N MET A 85 -6.55 8.99 0.83
CA MET A 85 -5.25 8.60 0.30
C MET A 85 -5.37 7.48 -0.75
N GLU A 86 -6.15 6.43 -0.47
CA GLU A 86 -6.38 5.32 -1.40
C GLU A 86 -7.19 5.76 -2.63
N ARG A 87 -8.17 6.65 -2.46
CA ARG A 87 -8.89 7.26 -3.59
C ARG A 87 -7.97 8.05 -4.51
N ALA A 88 -7.13 8.90 -3.94
CA ALA A 88 -6.17 9.69 -4.72
C ALA A 88 -5.15 8.79 -5.45
N PHE A 89 -4.72 7.71 -4.81
CA PHE A 89 -3.84 6.73 -5.43
C PHE A 89 -4.52 5.98 -6.58
N ALA A 90 -5.73 5.44 -6.38
CA ALA A 90 -6.49 4.73 -7.40
C ALA A 90 -6.81 5.64 -8.61
N ARG A 91 -7.13 6.91 -8.38
CA ARG A 91 -7.33 7.89 -9.44
C ARG A 91 -6.06 8.07 -10.28
N ARG A 92 -4.92 8.29 -9.65
CA ARG A 92 -3.63 8.43 -10.36
C ARG A 92 -3.25 7.20 -11.18
N CYS A 93 -3.49 6.00 -10.63
CA CYS A 93 -3.25 4.75 -11.37
C CYS A 93 -4.14 4.63 -12.61
N ARG A 94 -5.42 5.02 -12.52
CA ARG A 94 -6.34 5.02 -13.66
C ARG A 94 -5.96 6.05 -14.70
N GLU A 95 -5.60 7.26 -14.30
CA GLU A 95 -5.12 8.31 -15.20
C GLU A 95 -3.85 7.88 -15.94
N ALA A 96 -2.86 7.31 -15.25
CA ALA A 96 -1.64 6.78 -15.87
C ALA A 96 -1.95 5.65 -16.88
N ALA A 97 -2.83 4.70 -16.51
CA ALA A 97 -3.22 3.63 -17.43
C ALA A 97 -3.95 4.13 -18.69
N LEU A 98 -4.73 5.20 -18.57
CA LEU A 98 -5.39 5.84 -19.72
C LEU A 98 -4.39 6.54 -20.63
N GLU A 99 -3.39 7.23 -20.07
CA GLU A 99 -2.32 7.86 -20.86
C GLU A 99 -1.46 6.83 -21.57
N ASP A 100 -1.06 5.75 -20.89
CA ASP A 100 -0.32 4.64 -21.50
C ASP A 100 -1.12 4.01 -22.67
N ARG A 101 -2.42 3.80 -22.48
CA ARG A 101 -3.29 3.28 -23.53
C ARG A 101 -3.36 4.21 -24.73
N LYS A 102 -3.47 5.52 -24.54
CA LYS A 102 -3.46 6.51 -25.63
C LYS A 102 -2.14 6.47 -26.40
N LEU A 103 -1.00 6.37 -25.68
CA LEU A 103 0.31 6.26 -26.32
C LEU A 103 0.44 5.01 -27.17
N LEU A 104 -0.04 3.86 -26.69
CA LEU A 104 0.01 2.59 -27.39
C LEU A 104 -0.89 2.54 -28.65
N THR A 105 -1.97 3.34 -28.67
CA THR A 105 -2.89 3.40 -29.82
C THR A 105 -2.48 4.42 -30.89
N GLN A 106 -1.44 5.21 -30.67
CA GLN A 106 -0.94 6.17 -31.68
C GLN A 106 -0.21 5.44 -32.81
N PRO A 107 -0.41 5.81 -34.07
CA PRO A 107 0.31 5.27 -35.19
C PRO A 107 1.84 5.45 -35.03
N GLY A 108 2.61 4.42 -35.27
CA GLY A 108 4.06 4.42 -35.13
C GLY A 108 4.59 3.88 -33.79
N ASN A 109 3.69 3.61 -32.85
CA ASN A 109 4.06 3.07 -31.53
C ASN A 109 3.84 1.54 -31.42
N GLU A 110 3.53 0.85 -32.54
CA GLU A 110 3.23 -0.58 -32.56
C GLU A 110 4.39 -1.45 -32.00
N ARG A 111 5.64 -0.98 -32.15
CA ARG A 111 6.81 -1.69 -31.61
C ARG A 111 6.87 -1.71 -30.08
N PHE A 112 6.12 -0.87 -29.39
CA PHE A 112 6.04 -0.86 -27.93
C PHE A 112 5.00 -1.84 -27.38
N VAL A 113 4.07 -2.31 -28.21
CA VAL A 113 3.03 -3.28 -27.84
C VAL A 113 3.61 -4.67 -27.58
N ASN A 114 4.70 -5.04 -28.26
CA ASN A 114 5.34 -6.38 -28.16
C ASN A 114 6.53 -6.45 -27.21
N GLY A 115 6.90 -5.38 -26.57
CA GLY A 115 8.10 -5.29 -25.75
C GLY A 115 7.87 -4.65 -24.39
N ARG A 116 7.44 -5.43 -23.40
CA ARG A 116 7.65 -5.16 -21.99
C ARG A 116 6.85 -4.04 -21.32
N TYR A 117 5.65 -4.36 -20.93
CA TYR A 117 5.15 -3.94 -19.65
C TYR A 117 4.61 -5.16 -18.89
N LEU A 118 5.54 -6.06 -18.52
CA LEU A 118 5.31 -6.99 -17.41
C LEU A 118 5.82 -6.31 -16.15
N TRP A 119 4.92 -5.69 -15.45
CA TRP A 119 5.11 -5.21 -14.08
C TRP A 119 4.66 -6.27 -13.07
#